data_ae33335d7bc06f5948aed09c06acdd1f
#
_entry.id   ae33335d7bc06f5948aed09c06acdd1f
#
_cell.length_a   1.000
_cell.length_b   1.000
_cell.length_c   1.000
_cell.angle_alpha   90.00
_cell.angle_beta   90.00
_cell.angle_gamma   90.00
#
_symmetry.space_group_name_H-M   'P 1'
#
loop_
_entity.id
_entity.type
_entity.pdbx_description
1 polymer ?
#
loop_
_entity_poly.entity_id
_entity_poly.type
_entity_poly.pdbx_seq_one_letter_code
_entity_poly.pdbx_strand_id
1 'polypeptide(L)'
;MKTTKLSIVLLGTLGMLAGVAASADSTTDQSAVAALDTEYQLAVKNNDAETMGRILADDFVVVWGTGETHNKADLLNDARTKRVQYEHNEDTDKTVQVWGDTAVITSKLWLKGVDKEKPFEWHVWFSDTYVRTPSGWRYLHGMASLPLELLPSGSTAAR
;
A
#
# COMPACT_ATOMS: atom_id res chain seq x y z
N MET A 1 75.06 -1.07 26.35
CA MET A 1 74.29 -1.33 25.12
C MET A 1 72.81 -1.21 25.45
N LYS A 2 72.17 -0.13 25.01
CA LYS A 2 70.72 0.10 25.22
C LYS A 2 70.00 -0.10 23.88
N THR A 3 69.18 -1.13 23.78
CA THR A 3 68.38 -1.40 22.61
C THR A 3 67.02 -0.68 22.72
N THR A 4 66.78 0.30 21.87
CA THR A 4 65.53 1.04 21.76
C THR A 4 64.58 0.25 20.88
N LYS A 5 63.40 -0.10 21.43
CA LYS A 5 62.33 -0.72 20.66
C LYS A 5 61.46 0.37 20.03
N LEU A 6 61.34 0.34 18.70
CA LEU A 6 60.49 1.23 17.92
C LEU A 6 59.09 0.57 17.78
N SER A 7 58.09 1.20 18.38
CA SER A 7 56.68 0.75 18.24
C SER A 7 56.04 1.52 17.06
N ILE A 8 55.67 0.78 16.02
CA ILE A 8 54.91 1.31 14.91
C ILE A 8 53.41 1.21 15.25
N VAL A 9 52.75 2.36 15.39
CA VAL A 9 51.29 2.46 15.54
C VAL A 9 50.67 2.52 14.15
N LEU A 10 49.97 1.47 13.76
CA LEU A 10 49.23 1.39 12.51
C LEU A 10 47.84 1.99 12.72
N LEU A 11 47.62 3.23 12.24
CA LEU A 11 46.30 3.86 12.24
C LEU A 11 45.48 3.31 11.07
N GLY A 12 44.54 2.40 11.37
CA GLY A 12 43.59 1.91 10.38
C GLY A 12 42.48 2.92 10.15
N THR A 13 42.38 3.52 9.00
CA THR A 13 41.23 4.31 8.54
C THR A 13 40.09 3.37 8.15
N LEU A 14 39.07 3.27 9.01
CA LEU A 14 37.81 2.57 8.72
C LEU A 14 36.95 3.50 7.88
N GLY A 15 36.98 3.35 6.56
CA GLY A 15 36.15 4.14 5.64
C GLY A 15 34.67 3.70 5.72
N MET A 16 33.79 4.63 6.03
CA MET A 16 32.33 4.46 5.93
C MET A 16 31.89 4.26 4.49
N LEU A 17 31.40 3.05 4.17
CA LEU A 17 30.60 2.75 2.98
C LEU A 17 29.16 2.43 3.43
N ALA A 18 28.42 3.46 3.83
CA ALA A 18 27.03 3.28 4.31
C ALA A 18 25.97 3.98 3.45
N GLY A 19 26.32 4.50 2.24
CA GLY A 19 25.42 5.41 1.52
C GLY A 19 24.69 4.84 0.30
N VAL A 20 25.02 3.65 -0.22
CA VAL A 20 24.51 3.17 -1.52
C VAL A 20 23.44 2.08 -1.39
N ALA A 21 23.37 1.37 -0.27
CA ALA A 21 22.40 0.28 -0.07
C ALA A 21 20.94 0.77 0.09
N ALA A 22 20.72 1.94 0.69
CA ALA A 22 19.38 2.46 0.97
C ALA A 22 18.57 2.84 -0.28
N SER A 23 19.20 3.28 -1.37
CA SER A 23 18.49 3.71 -2.59
C SER A 23 18.04 2.55 -3.47
N ALA A 24 18.82 1.47 -3.55
CA ALA A 24 18.47 0.28 -4.33
C ALA A 24 17.33 -0.51 -3.66
N ASP A 25 17.33 -0.62 -2.34
CA ASP A 25 16.26 -1.23 -1.55
C ASP A 25 14.93 -0.47 -1.73
N SER A 26 14.94 0.86 -1.67
CA SER A 26 13.74 1.68 -1.81
C SER A 26 13.02 1.48 -3.15
N THR A 27 13.75 1.40 -4.28
CA THR A 27 13.15 1.19 -5.61
C THR A 27 12.57 -0.22 -5.75
N THR A 28 13.24 -1.22 -5.20
CA THR A 28 12.77 -2.61 -5.17
C THR A 28 11.49 -2.73 -4.34
N ASP A 29 11.45 -2.07 -3.18
CA ASP A 29 10.29 -2.04 -2.31
C ASP A 29 9.10 -1.31 -2.94
N GLN A 30 9.32 -0.16 -3.59
CA GLN A 30 8.27 0.54 -4.33
C GLN A 30 7.63 -0.38 -5.39
N SER A 31 8.46 -1.10 -6.14
CA SER A 31 7.98 -2.04 -7.16
C SER A 31 7.22 -3.22 -6.55
N ALA A 32 7.72 -3.76 -5.44
CA ALA A 32 7.07 -4.87 -4.74
C ALA A 32 5.71 -4.48 -4.16
N VAL A 33 5.62 -3.29 -3.53
CA VAL A 33 4.37 -2.78 -2.97
C VAL A 33 3.37 -2.44 -4.08
N ALA A 34 3.82 -1.82 -5.19
CA ALA A 34 2.96 -1.54 -6.33
C ALA A 34 2.38 -2.81 -6.95
N ALA A 35 3.19 -3.87 -7.08
CA ALA A 35 2.72 -5.16 -7.60
C ALA A 35 1.73 -5.84 -6.65
N LEU A 36 1.99 -5.78 -5.33
CA LEU A 36 1.11 -6.36 -4.31
C LEU A 36 -0.26 -5.66 -4.29
N ASP A 37 -0.27 -4.34 -4.45
CA ASP A 37 -1.50 -3.56 -4.53
C ASP A 37 -2.30 -3.91 -5.80
N THR A 38 -1.64 -4.00 -6.94
CA THR A 38 -2.30 -4.45 -8.19
C THR A 38 -2.90 -5.85 -8.04
N GLU A 39 -2.19 -6.76 -7.38
CA GLU A 39 -2.70 -8.10 -7.07
C GLU A 39 -3.92 -8.04 -6.14
N TYR A 40 -3.90 -7.16 -5.14
CA TYR A 40 -5.03 -6.94 -4.24
C TYR A 40 -6.26 -6.41 -4.98
N GLN A 41 -6.11 -5.38 -5.81
CA GLN A 41 -7.23 -4.82 -6.59
C GLN A 41 -7.84 -5.88 -7.54
N LEU A 42 -7.00 -6.71 -8.15
CA LEU A 42 -7.46 -7.82 -8.98
C LEU A 42 -8.21 -8.88 -8.16
N ALA A 43 -7.73 -9.20 -6.95
CA ALA A 43 -8.39 -10.13 -6.04
C ALA A 43 -9.77 -9.59 -5.61
N VAL A 44 -9.88 -8.29 -5.30
CA VAL A 44 -11.16 -7.63 -5.01
C VAL A 44 -12.11 -7.73 -6.19
N LYS A 45 -11.66 -7.41 -7.40
CA LYS A 45 -12.48 -7.52 -8.63
C LYS A 45 -13.05 -8.92 -8.82
N ASN A 46 -12.24 -9.94 -8.54
CA ASN A 46 -12.60 -11.35 -8.73
C ASN A 46 -13.30 -11.98 -7.52
N ASN A 47 -13.50 -11.25 -6.42
CA ASN A 47 -13.99 -11.77 -5.14
C ASN A 47 -13.11 -12.95 -4.63
N ASP A 48 -11.79 -12.88 -4.84
CA ASP A 48 -10.81 -13.86 -4.39
C ASP A 48 -10.43 -13.62 -2.93
N ALA A 49 -11.26 -14.15 -2.02
CA ALA A 49 -11.06 -14.00 -0.59
C ALA A 49 -9.75 -14.65 -0.08
N GLU A 50 -9.19 -15.64 -0.78
CA GLU A 50 -7.94 -16.28 -0.38
C GLU A 50 -6.76 -15.33 -0.61
N THR A 51 -6.64 -14.79 -1.82
CA THR A 51 -5.60 -13.80 -2.16
C THR A 51 -5.74 -12.52 -1.31
N MET A 52 -6.97 -11.99 -1.15
CA MET A 52 -7.22 -10.86 -0.24
C MET A 52 -6.74 -11.17 1.18
N GLY A 53 -7.07 -12.35 1.72
CA GLY A 53 -6.70 -12.77 3.07
C GLY A 53 -5.20 -12.89 3.30
N ARG A 54 -4.44 -13.25 2.27
CA ARG A 54 -2.97 -13.31 2.29
C ARG A 54 -2.33 -11.92 2.30
N ILE A 55 -2.93 -10.96 1.59
CA ILE A 55 -2.38 -9.60 1.43
C ILE A 55 -2.72 -8.72 2.63
N LEU A 56 -3.95 -8.79 3.14
CA LEU A 56 -4.41 -8.00 4.28
C LEU A 56 -3.68 -8.40 5.57
N ALA A 57 -3.21 -7.42 6.34
CA ALA A 57 -2.73 -7.62 7.70
C ALA A 57 -3.87 -8.11 8.61
N ASP A 58 -3.54 -8.77 9.72
CA ASP A 58 -4.58 -9.32 10.61
C ASP A 58 -5.38 -8.23 11.32
N ASP A 59 -4.75 -7.09 11.58
CA ASP A 59 -5.33 -5.88 12.17
C ASP A 59 -5.71 -4.81 11.13
N PHE A 60 -5.90 -5.23 9.88
CA PHE A 60 -6.31 -4.34 8.78
C PHE A 60 -7.61 -3.61 9.08
N VAL A 61 -7.65 -2.32 8.69
CA VAL A 61 -8.84 -1.47 8.71
C VAL A 61 -8.88 -0.62 7.44
N VAL A 62 -10.06 -0.48 6.84
CA VAL A 62 -10.34 0.53 5.82
C VAL A 62 -11.42 1.50 6.31
N VAL A 63 -11.24 2.77 5.98
CA VAL A 63 -12.22 3.84 6.22
C VAL A 63 -12.75 4.32 4.87
N TRP A 64 -14.03 4.12 4.63
CA TRP A 64 -14.70 4.64 3.45
C TRP A 64 -14.93 6.16 3.56
N GLY A 65 -15.10 6.83 2.43
CA GLY A 65 -15.36 8.28 2.40
C GLY A 65 -16.60 8.74 3.17
N THR A 66 -17.51 7.82 3.49
CA THR A 66 -18.67 8.06 4.38
C THR A 66 -18.31 8.03 5.88
N GLY A 67 -17.07 7.63 6.22
CA GLY A 67 -16.62 7.40 7.59
C GLY A 67 -16.93 5.99 8.12
N GLU A 68 -17.57 5.13 7.32
CA GLU A 68 -17.79 3.73 7.67
C GLU A 68 -16.46 2.97 7.65
N THR A 69 -16.25 2.10 8.66
CA THR A 69 -15.04 1.31 8.81
C THR A 69 -15.31 -0.17 8.62
N HIS A 70 -14.40 -0.87 7.93
CA HIS A 70 -14.44 -2.31 7.75
C HIS A 70 -13.08 -2.92 8.09
N ASN A 71 -13.11 -4.09 8.69
CA ASN A 71 -11.90 -4.86 9.01
C ASN A 71 -11.67 -5.98 7.97
N LYS A 72 -10.59 -6.73 8.15
CA LYS A 72 -10.24 -7.87 7.29
C LYS A 72 -11.39 -8.89 7.18
N ALA A 73 -12.03 -9.24 8.30
CA ALA A 73 -13.08 -10.25 8.30
C ALA A 73 -14.30 -9.80 7.50
N ASP A 74 -14.67 -8.52 7.58
CA ASP A 74 -15.78 -7.94 6.82
C ASP A 74 -15.52 -8.03 5.32
N LEU A 75 -14.32 -7.60 4.85
CA LEU A 75 -13.97 -7.65 3.43
C LEU A 75 -13.91 -9.08 2.88
N LEU A 76 -13.35 -10.02 3.66
CA LEU A 76 -13.31 -11.42 3.24
C LEU A 76 -14.69 -12.07 3.21
N ASN A 77 -15.59 -11.67 4.10
CA ASN A 77 -16.98 -12.12 4.07
C ASN A 77 -17.72 -11.58 2.84
N ASP A 78 -17.54 -10.29 2.53
CA ASP A 78 -18.12 -9.67 1.35
C ASP A 78 -17.65 -10.35 0.05
N ALA A 79 -16.37 -10.69 -0.04
CA ALA A 79 -15.82 -11.43 -1.16
C ALA A 79 -16.38 -12.86 -1.26
N ARG A 80 -16.43 -13.63 -0.16
CA ARG A 80 -16.97 -15.01 -0.12
C ARG A 80 -18.45 -15.06 -0.51
N THR A 81 -19.22 -14.08 -0.08
CA THR A 81 -20.66 -13.97 -0.38
C THR A 81 -20.93 -13.31 -1.73
N LYS A 82 -19.87 -12.81 -2.40
CA LYS A 82 -19.96 -12.05 -3.65
C LYS A 82 -20.98 -10.90 -3.55
N ARG A 83 -20.97 -10.23 -2.38
CA ARG A 83 -21.87 -9.10 -2.09
C ARG A 83 -21.75 -8.02 -3.16
N VAL A 84 -20.52 -7.72 -3.58
CA VAL A 84 -20.24 -6.78 -4.66
C VAL A 84 -19.71 -7.56 -5.86
N GLN A 85 -20.26 -7.29 -7.02
CA GLN A 85 -19.80 -7.84 -8.29
C GLN A 85 -19.24 -6.69 -9.13
N TYR A 86 -17.91 -6.69 -9.32
CA TYR A 86 -17.21 -5.62 -10.03
C TYR A 86 -17.11 -5.91 -11.52
N GLU A 87 -17.53 -4.95 -12.32
CA GLU A 87 -17.22 -4.86 -13.76
C GLU A 87 -15.84 -4.21 -13.95
N HIS A 88 -15.62 -3.08 -13.23
CA HIS A 88 -14.35 -2.37 -13.16
C HIS A 88 -13.90 -2.20 -11.70
N ASN A 89 -12.62 -2.41 -11.47
CA ASN A 89 -11.88 -2.08 -10.26
C ASN A 89 -10.44 -1.82 -10.69
N GLU A 90 -10.19 -0.62 -11.20
CA GLU A 90 -8.97 -0.29 -11.93
C GLU A 90 -8.40 1.02 -11.36
N ASP A 91 -7.11 1.00 -11.06
CA ASP A 91 -6.42 2.16 -10.53
C ASP A 91 -5.61 2.90 -11.60
N THR A 92 -5.61 4.22 -11.47
CA THR A 92 -4.80 5.15 -12.27
C THR A 92 -4.07 6.12 -11.34
N ASP A 93 -3.11 6.88 -11.87
CA ASP A 93 -2.39 7.91 -11.14
C ASP A 93 -1.70 7.37 -9.85
N LYS A 94 -1.25 6.10 -9.90
CA LYS A 94 -0.63 5.44 -8.76
C LYS A 94 0.73 6.05 -8.42
N THR A 95 0.91 6.41 -7.16
CA THR A 95 2.21 6.79 -6.59
C THR A 95 2.54 5.88 -5.42
N VAL A 96 3.81 5.54 -5.23
CA VAL A 96 4.29 4.72 -4.14
C VAL A 96 5.44 5.43 -3.43
N GLN A 97 5.31 5.60 -2.13
CA GLN A 97 6.36 6.15 -1.28
C GLN A 97 6.73 5.14 -0.20
N VAL A 98 8.02 4.97 0.05
CA VAL A 98 8.55 3.99 1.02
C VAL A 98 9.44 4.69 2.04
N TRP A 99 9.21 4.40 3.33
CA TRP A 99 10.01 4.86 4.46
C TRP A 99 10.28 3.68 5.41
N GLY A 100 11.46 3.08 5.27
CA GLY A 100 11.84 1.89 6.05
C GLY A 100 10.86 0.74 5.83
N ASP A 101 10.17 0.34 6.88
CA ASP A 101 9.21 -0.78 6.86
C ASP A 101 7.76 -0.32 6.60
N THR A 102 7.56 0.90 6.15
CA THR A 102 6.24 1.44 5.81
C THR A 102 6.22 1.96 4.38
N ALA A 103 5.16 1.68 3.66
CA ALA A 103 4.89 2.24 2.35
C ALA A 103 3.48 2.80 2.27
N VAL A 104 3.32 3.87 1.49
CA VAL A 104 2.00 4.46 1.18
C VAL A 104 1.81 4.48 -0.32
N ILE A 105 0.68 3.97 -0.76
CA ILE A 105 0.18 4.11 -2.13
C ILE A 105 -0.93 5.15 -2.13
N THR A 106 -0.88 6.05 -3.10
CA THR A 106 -2.02 6.90 -3.43
C THR A 106 -2.41 6.62 -4.87
N SER A 107 -3.67 6.33 -5.12
CA SER A 107 -4.20 6.05 -6.46
C SER A 107 -5.61 6.60 -6.61
N LYS A 108 -6.01 6.83 -7.87
CA LYS A 108 -7.39 7.10 -8.25
C LYS A 108 -7.99 5.81 -8.77
N LEU A 109 -9.07 5.36 -8.15
CA LEU A 109 -9.71 4.09 -8.47
C LEU A 109 -11.04 4.33 -9.18
N TRP A 110 -11.23 3.67 -10.34
CA TRP A 110 -12.51 3.55 -11.01
C TRP A 110 -13.19 2.25 -10.61
N LEU A 111 -14.33 2.40 -9.95
CA LEU A 111 -15.16 1.32 -9.46
C LEU A 111 -16.48 1.30 -10.21
N LYS A 112 -16.83 0.18 -10.82
CA LYS A 112 -18.13 -0.04 -11.44
C LYS A 112 -18.62 -1.46 -11.16
N GLY A 113 -19.90 -1.60 -10.89
CA GLY A 113 -20.44 -2.91 -10.57
C GLY A 113 -21.84 -2.85 -10.00
N VAL A 114 -22.16 -3.89 -9.23
CA VAL A 114 -23.44 -4.04 -8.56
C VAL A 114 -23.21 -4.42 -7.10
N ASP A 115 -23.78 -3.67 -6.13
CA ASP A 115 -23.84 -4.01 -4.70
C ASP A 115 -25.28 -4.35 -4.33
N LYS A 116 -25.54 -5.60 -3.96
CA LYS A 116 -26.90 -6.08 -3.62
C LYS A 116 -27.95 -5.64 -4.65
N GLU A 117 -27.69 -5.92 -5.92
CA GLU A 117 -28.57 -5.60 -7.06
C GLU A 117 -28.65 -4.10 -7.41
N LYS A 118 -27.95 -3.22 -6.68
CA LYS A 118 -27.89 -1.79 -6.99
C LYS A 118 -26.65 -1.48 -7.81
N PRO A 119 -26.80 -1.01 -9.07
CA PRO A 119 -25.64 -0.62 -9.87
C PRO A 119 -24.97 0.63 -9.29
N PHE A 120 -23.66 0.68 -9.42
CA PHE A 120 -22.87 1.85 -9.06
C PHE A 120 -21.74 2.08 -10.05
N GLU A 121 -21.30 3.33 -10.15
CA GLU A 121 -20.09 3.73 -10.87
C GLU A 121 -19.49 4.93 -10.14
N TRP A 122 -18.24 4.77 -9.64
CA TRP A 122 -17.56 5.75 -8.80
C TRP A 122 -16.10 5.94 -9.20
N HIS A 123 -15.61 7.17 -9.08
CA HIS A 123 -14.19 7.47 -9.03
C HIS A 123 -13.86 7.98 -7.63
N VAL A 124 -12.88 7.35 -6.98
CA VAL A 124 -12.46 7.71 -5.62
C VAL A 124 -10.94 7.80 -5.56
N TRP A 125 -10.41 8.64 -4.67
CA TRP A 125 -9.03 8.58 -4.27
C TRP A 125 -8.86 7.62 -3.12
N PHE A 126 -7.82 6.78 -3.20
CA PHE A 126 -7.38 5.91 -2.12
C PHE A 126 -6.02 6.33 -1.60
N SER A 127 -5.82 6.12 -0.30
CA SER A 127 -4.52 6.17 0.36
C SER A 127 -4.34 4.90 1.17
N ASP A 128 -3.45 4.03 0.71
CA ASP A 128 -3.27 2.68 1.22
C ASP A 128 -1.90 2.55 1.88
N THR A 129 -1.88 2.14 3.14
CA THR A 129 -0.65 1.95 3.92
C THR A 129 -0.30 0.47 3.99
N TYR A 130 0.92 0.16 3.61
CA TYR A 130 1.53 -1.17 3.69
C TYR A 130 2.64 -1.18 4.74
N VAL A 131 2.79 -2.30 5.43
CA VAL A 131 3.86 -2.52 6.41
C VAL A 131 4.63 -3.78 6.05
N ARG A 132 5.95 -3.74 6.30
CA ARG A 132 6.82 -4.90 6.14
C ARG A 132 6.72 -5.78 7.38
N THR A 133 6.49 -7.06 7.16
CA THR A 133 6.49 -8.10 8.18
C THR A 133 7.57 -9.13 7.88
N PRO A 134 7.89 -10.07 8.79
CA PRO A 134 8.81 -11.18 8.47
C PRO A 134 8.39 -12.03 7.26
N SER A 135 7.10 -12.01 6.91
CA SER A 135 6.54 -12.73 5.76
C SER A 135 6.34 -11.87 4.51
N GLY A 136 6.90 -10.64 4.48
CA GLY A 136 6.79 -9.69 3.38
C GLY A 136 5.83 -8.53 3.67
N TRP A 137 5.57 -7.72 2.67
CA TRP A 137 4.65 -6.59 2.77
C TRP A 137 3.20 -7.03 3.01
N ARG A 138 2.47 -6.28 3.85
CA ARG A 138 1.04 -6.48 4.13
C ARG A 138 0.30 -5.16 4.06
N TYR A 139 -0.93 -5.18 3.55
CA TYR A 139 -1.82 -4.05 3.52
C TYR A 139 -2.47 -3.87 4.89
N LEU A 140 -2.14 -2.76 5.57
CA LEU A 140 -2.52 -2.50 6.96
C LEU A 140 -3.73 -1.57 7.08
N HIS A 141 -3.74 -0.48 6.30
CA HIS A 141 -4.78 0.54 6.44
C HIS A 141 -5.10 1.18 5.10
N GLY A 142 -6.39 1.30 4.81
CA GLY A 142 -6.90 2.00 3.64
C GLY A 142 -7.79 3.18 4.03
N MET A 143 -7.78 4.22 3.21
CA MET A 143 -8.71 5.34 3.29
C MET A 143 -9.18 5.73 1.89
N ALA A 144 -10.50 5.81 1.72
CA ALA A 144 -11.10 6.29 0.48
C ALA A 144 -11.70 7.69 0.65
N SER A 145 -11.63 8.50 -0.40
CA SER A 145 -12.43 9.73 -0.48
C SER A 145 -13.93 9.41 -0.68
N LEU A 146 -14.77 10.42 -0.56
CA LEU A 146 -16.10 10.38 -1.19
C LEU A 146 -15.94 10.20 -2.71
N PRO A 147 -16.93 9.56 -3.39
CA PRO A 147 -16.98 9.56 -4.84
C PRO A 147 -16.87 10.96 -5.42
N LEU A 148 -16.00 11.13 -6.41
CA LEU A 148 -15.71 12.45 -6.99
C LEU A 148 -16.96 13.06 -7.64
N GLU A 149 -17.87 12.22 -8.11
CA GLU A 149 -19.16 12.60 -8.68
C GLU A 149 -20.12 13.28 -7.67
N LEU A 150 -19.90 13.01 -6.38
CA LEU A 150 -20.70 13.59 -5.28
C LEU A 150 -20.12 14.92 -4.75
N LEU A 151 -18.93 15.31 -5.22
CA LEU A 151 -18.33 16.57 -4.80
C LEU A 151 -19.00 17.76 -5.51
N PRO A 152 -19.22 18.90 -4.84
CA PRO A 152 -19.76 20.10 -5.47
C PRO A 152 -18.92 20.51 -6.68
N SER A 153 -19.57 20.76 -7.81
CA SER A 153 -18.91 21.32 -8.99
C SER A 153 -18.33 22.70 -8.64
N GLY A 154 -17.01 22.81 -8.52
CA GLY A 154 -16.33 24.05 -8.14
C GLY A 154 -15.38 23.96 -6.97
N SER A 155 -15.22 22.81 -6.33
CA SER A 155 -14.13 22.60 -5.36
C SER A 155 -12.79 22.52 -6.09
N THR A 156 -12.33 23.66 -6.58
CA THR A 156 -10.93 23.80 -7.01
C THR A 156 -10.09 23.71 -5.75
N ALA A 157 -9.33 22.64 -5.61
CA ALA A 157 -8.35 22.52 -4.55
C ALA A 157 -7.49 23.77 -4.55
N ALA A 158 -7.52 24.53 -3.46
CA ALA A 158 -6.60 25.64 -3.26
C ALA A 158 -5.18 25.07 -3.36
N ARG A 159 -4.40 25.63 -4.29
CA ARG A 159 -2.98 25.32 -4.45
C ARG A 159 -2.17 25.95 -3.33
#